data_fbdf5f28d067e19123ecc0a5eb65eab8
#
_entry.id   fbdf5f28d067e19123ecc0a5eb65eab8
#
_cell.length_a   1.000
_cell.length_b   1.000
_cell.length_c   1.000
_cell.angle_alpha   90.00
_cell.angle_beta   90.00
_cell.angle_gamma   90.00
#
_symmetry.space_group_name_H-M   'P 1'
#
loop_
_entity.id
_entity.type
_entity.pdbx_description
1 polymer ?
#
loop_
_entity_poly.entity_id
_entity_poly.type
_entity_poly.pdbx_seq_one_letter_code
_entity_poly.pdbx_strand_id
1 'polypeptide(L)'
;MKTHSMKHRNSRARKAHYPVDLDQLATDLEQRGIDIAPTRITWLNLARCIATHAGEQGREAFHRIAAVWPDYSRHDSELCYNRALRQTGRPLSIQYLVKACSRHGINLLSERYRGEGEPVAINYQPQPKQENVITMKTVKPIKQEMMDATLPAGRDILGRCPLTDLLLNLFPRDLVLKAIDEYHVGFESFDTGRLDRSVLFWQVNEDGDILNAKRICYKAGGHRDKQVPPMLIWSGRPQCLYGLHRYTQENRHMPVAIVESEKSALIMSIVKPQYLWMATGSLNNFNEHFLLPVREAAITAFPDTDYPSQKGLFKSSSFTLWERAAQQMNRNGWNIKMSNALEDTATIPQRMDKIDVADVIIEQAIKQHVERLKKDSKPCITVNK
;
A
#
# COMPACT_ATOMS: atom_id res chain seq x y z
N MET A 1 66.24 -8.86 -9.75
CA MET A 1 65.37 -9.99 -9.35
C MET A 1 64.16 -9.43 -8.65
N LYS A 2 63.02 -9.37 -9.35
CA LYS A 2 61.74 -8.94 -8.77
C LYS A 2 60.87 -10.19 -8.62
N THR A 3 60.62 -10.60 -7.39
CA THR A 3 59.75 -11.73 -7.04
C THR A 3 58.29 -11.30 -7.18
N HIS A 4 57.60 -11.90 -8.14
CA HIS A 4 56.16 -11.77 -8.28
C HIS A 4 55.46 -12.65 -7.25
N SER A 5 54.80 -12.02 -6.28
CA SER A 5 53.90 -12.68 -5.34
C SER A 5 52.59 -13.01 -6.06
N MET A 6 52.38 -14.28 -6.34
CA MET A 6 51.09 -14.81 -6.80
C MET A 6 50.05 -14.72 -5.66
N LYS A 7 49.11 -13.81 -5.78
CA LYS A 7 47.91 -13.80 -4.91
C LYS A 7 47.03 -14.98 -5.28
N HIS A 8 46.97 -15.99 -4.42
CA HIS A 8 45.96 -17.05 -4.48
C HIS A 8 44.56 -16.44 -4.38
N ARG A 9 43.84 -16.43 -5.50
CA ARG A 9 42.40 -16.24 -5.51
C ARG A 9 41.76 -17.44 -4.84
N ASN A 10 41.31 -17.29 -3.59
CA ASN A 10 40.41 -18.25 -2.96
C ASN A 10 39.14 -18.36 -3.79
N SER A 11 39.04 -19.40 -4.60
CA SER A 11 37.80 -19.81 -5.23
C SER A 11 36.87 -20.34 -4.13
N ARG A 12 35.96 -19.48 -3.66
CA ARG A 12 34.88 -19.93 -2.76
C ARG A 12 34.09 -21.01 -3.49
N ALA A 13 34.14 -22.21 -2.98
CA ALA A 13 33.37 -23.35 -3.49
C ALA A 13 31.89 -22.99 -3.60
N ARG A 14 31.33 -23.10 -4.80
CA ARG A 14 29.88 -22.98 -5.02
C ARG A 14 29.22 -24.17 -4.30
N LYS A 15 28.39 -23.89 -3.28
CA LYS A 15 27.60 -24.97 -2.66
C LYS A 15 26.60 -25.48 -3.67
N ALA A 16 26.67 -26.75 -3.98
CA ALA A 16 25.65 -27.44 -4.77
C ALA A 16 24.36 -27.57 -3.94
N HIS A 17 23.22 -27.36 -4.58
CA HIS A 17 21.92 -27.52 -3.95
C HIS A 17 21.12 -28.57 -4.73
N TYR A 18 20.53 -29.51 -4.01
CA TYR A 18 19.61 -30.49 -4.58
C TYR A 18 18.24 -29.86 -4.89
N PRO A 19 17.48 -30.44 -5.83
CA PRO A 19 16.08 -30.07 -6.00
C PRO A 19 15.33 -30.08 -4.67
N VAL A 20 14.37 -29.18 -4.50
CA VAL A 20 13.56 -29.09 -3.28
C VAL A 20 12.46 -30.12 -3.35
N ASP A 21 12.30 -30.92 -2.32
CA ASP A 21 11.12 -31.75 -2.10
C ASP A 21 9.93 -30.84 -1.72
N LEU A 22 9.16 -30.47 -2.73
CA LEU A 22 8.01 -29.60 -2.58
C LEU A 22 6.84 -30.27 -1.86
N ASP A 23 6.71 -31.59 -1.93
CA ASP A 23 5.66 -32.35 -1.25
C ASP A 23 5.92 -32.41 0.24
N GLN A 24 7.17 -32.63 0.65
CA GLN A 24 7.55 -32.54 2.06
C GLN A 24 7.35 -31.12 2.60
N LEU A 25 7.70 -30.11 1.82
CA LEU A 25 7.46 -28.71 2.19
C LEU A 25 5.96 -28.43 2.36
N ALA A 26 5.13 -28.85 1.41
CA ALA A 26 3.69 -28.68 1.49
C ALA A 26 3.10 -29.34 2.74
N THR A 27 3.52 -30.56 3.03
CA THR A 27 3.09 -31.31 4.22
C THR A 27 3.43 -30.56 5.52
N ASP A 28 4.65 -30.06 5.63
CA ASP A 28 5.08 -29.31 6.82
C ASP A 28 4.34 -27.99 7.00
N LEU A 29 4.05 -27.27 5.89
CA LEU A 29 3.30 -26.04 5.93
C LEU A 29 1.83 -26.25 6.31
N GLU A 30 1.19 -27.30 5.73
CA GLU A 30 -0.18 -27.71 6.08
C GLU A 30 -0.31 -28.07 7.56
N GLN A 31 0.58 -28.94 8.05
CA GLN A 31 0.55 -29.38 9.44
C GLN A 31 0.76 -28.25 10.45
N ARG A 32 1.57 -27.27 10.09
CA ARG A 32 1.88 -26.12 10.94
C ARG A 32 0.96 -24.92 10.72
N GLY A 33 0.05 -24.95 9.73
CA GLY A 33 -0.83 -23.86 9.36
C GLY A 33 -0.05 -22.60 8.95
N ILE A 34 1.11 -22.77 8.29
CA ILE A 34 1.98 -21.64 7.90
C ILE A 34 1.70 -21.23 6.47
N ASP A 35 1.22 -20.01 6.29
CA ASP A 35 1.09 -19.36 4.98
C ASP A 35 2.39 -18.59 4.66
N ILE A 36 3.16 -19.07 3.69
CA ILE A 36 4.38 -18.43 3.20
C ILE A 36 4.13 -17.40 2.07
N ALA A 37 2.88 -17.24 1.64
CA ALA A 37 2.50 -16.36 0.55
C ALA A 37 1.21 -15.54 0.84
N PRO A 38 1.16 -14.78 1.94
CA PRO A 38 -0.05 -14.17 2.50
C PRO A 38 -0.62 -13.01 1.67
N THR A 39 0.02 -12.64 0.56
CA THR A 39 -0.46 -11.58 -0.33
C THR A 39 -0.55 -12.07 -1.77
N ARG A 40 -1.38 -11.41 -2.58
CA ARG A 40 -1.49 -11.71 -4.01
C ARG A 40 -0.14 -11.71 -4.73
N ILE A 41 0.74 -10.76 -4.40
CA ILE A 41 2.07 -10.65 -5.04
C ILE A 41 2.95 -11.84 -4.63
N THR A 42 2.98 -12.17 -3.35
CA THR A 42 3.76 -13.31 -2.84
C THR A 42 3.24 -14.63 -3.38
N TRP A 43 1.93 -14.77 -3.53
CA TRP A 43 1.29 -15.94 -4.10
C TRP A 43 1.58 -16.10 -5.61
N LEU A 44 1.50 -15.02 -6.41
CA LEU A 44 1.91 -15.02 -7.82
C LEU A 44 3.40 -15.38 -7.98
N ASN A 45 4.24 -14.87 -7.10
CA ASN A 45 5.66 -15.16 -7.10
C ASN A 45 5.94 -16.61 -6.66
N LEU A 46 5.17 -17.16 -5.73
CA LEU A 46 5.23 -18.56 -5.34
C LEU A 46 4.93 -19.47 -6.54
N ALA A 47 3.81 -19.21 -7.25
CA ALA A 47 3.45 -19.95 -8.46
C ALA A 47 4.58 -19.87 -9.51
N ARG A 48 5.12 -18.69 -9.78
CA ARG A 48 6.23 -18.48 -10.73
C ARG A 48 7.50 -19.19 -10.31
N CYS A 49 7.84 -19.16 -9.03
CA CYS A 49 9.01 -19.84 -8.49
C CYS A 49 8.89 -21.35 -8.67
N ILE A 50 7.77 -21.94 -8.24
CA ILE A 50 7.54 -23.39 -8.32
C ILE A 50 7.46 -23.82 -9.79
N ALA A 51 6.70 -23.12 -10.63
CA ALA A 51 6.62 -23.41 -12.08
C ALA A 51 7.98 -23.34 -12.78
N THR A 52 8.85 -22.40 -12.38
CA THR A 52 10.21 -22.27 -12.94
C THR A 52 11.09 -23.47 -12.59
N HIS A 53 10.96 -24.02 -11.37
CA HIS A 53 11.89 -25.02 -10.85
C HIS A 53 11.38 -26.47 -10.94
N ALA A 54 10.06 -26.66 -10.94
CA ALA A 54 9.44 -27.97 -10.95
C ALA A 54 8.48 -28.17 -12.15
N GLY A 55 8.27 -27.15 -12.97
CA GLY A 55 7.39 -27.25 -14.14
C GLY A 55 5.99 -27.71 -13.75
N GLU A 56 5.44 -28.63 -14.57
CA GLU A 56 4.11 -29.21 -14.33
C GLU A 56 4.07 -30.08 -13.05
N GLN A 57 5.17 -30.71 -12.68
CA GLN A 57 5.26 -31.57 -11.50
C GLN A 57 5.07 -30.80 -10.18
N GLY A 58 5.36 -29.50 -10.16
CA GLY A 58 5.16 -28.65 -8.99
C GLY A 58 3.70 -28.18 -8.76
N ARG A 59 2.77 -28.51 -9.66
CA ARG A 59 1.39 -28.02 -9.63
C ARG A 59 0.65 -28.40 -8.34
N GLU A 60 0.65 -29.68 -8.00
CA GLU A 60 -0.09 -30.15 -6.82
C GLU A 60 0.54 -29.62 -5.52
N ALA A 61 1.86 -29.58 -5.43
CA ALA A 61 2.55 -28.99 -4.30
C ALA A 61 2.21 -27.48 -4.17
N PHE A 62 2.14 -26.75 -5.28
CA PHE A 62 1.67 -25.35 -5.28
C PHE A 62 0.25 -25.22 -4.72
N HIS A 63 -0.68 -26.11 -5.13
CA HIS A 63 -2.05 -26.09 -4.64
C HIS A 63 -2.12 -26.35 -3.14
N ARG A 64 -1.37 -27.34 -2.65
CA ARG A 64 -1.32 -27.68 -1.23
C ARG A 64 -0.74 -26.52 -0.40
N ILE A 65 0.37 -25.94 -0.82
CA ILE A 65 0.98 -24.79 -0.14
C ILE A 65 0.02 -23.58 -0.15
N ALA A 66 -0.64 -23.31 -1.27
CA ALA A 66 -1.59 -22.23 -1.39
C ALA A 66 -2.89 -22.46 -0.60
N ALA A 67 -3.29 -23.70 -0.36
CA ALA A 67 -4.52 -24.06 0.35
C ALA A 67 -4.48 -23.71 1.85
N VAL A 68 -3.30 -23.44 2.42
CA VAL A 68 -3.16 -22.90 3.78
C VAL A 68 -3.79 -21.51 3.89
N TRP A 69 -3.92 -20.82 2.78
CA TRP A 69 -4.57 -19.50 2.75
C TRP A 69 -6.09 -19.62 2.84
N PRO A 70 -6.77 -18.87 3.75
CA PRO A 70 -8.21 -19.02 4.04
C PRO A 70 -9.14 -18.86 2.84
N ASP A 71 -8.75 -18.01 1.85
CA ASP A 71 -9.55 -17.77 0.63
C ASP A 71 -9.05 -18.57 -0.57
N TYR A 72 -8.39 -19.69 -0.34
CA TYR A 72 -7.90 -20.54 -1.41
C TYR A 72 -9.04 -20.94 -2.36
N SER A 73 -8.80 -20.76 -3.66
CA SER A 73 -9.65 -21.23 -4.75
C SER A 73 -8.83 -22.11 -5.68
N ARG A 74 -9.20 -23.38 -5.83
CA ARG A 74 -8.49 -24.28 -6.74
C ARG A 74 -8.56 -23.77 -8.17
N HIS A 75 -9.71 -23.27 -8.61
CA HIS A 75 -9.88 -22.71 -9.96
C HIS A 75 -8.93 -21.53 -10.24
N ASP A 76 -8.87 -20.58 -9.33
CA ASP A 76 -8.00 -19.41 -9.50
C ASP A 76 -6.52 -19.78 -9.42
N SER A 77 -6.18 -20.78 -8.57
CA SER A 77 -4.84 -21.31 -8.44
C SER A 77 -4.39 -22.03 -9.71
N GLU A 78 -5.28 -22.78 -10.35
CA GLU A 78 -5.05 -23.40 -11.65
C GLU A 78 -4.76 -22.35 -12.73
N LEU A 79 -5.59 -21.31 -12.82
CA LEU A 79 -5.36 -20.22 -13.78
C LEU A 79 -4.01 -19.52 -13.56
N CYS A 80 -3.65 -19.32 -12.29
CA CYS A 80 -2.38 -18.71 -11.91
C CYS A 80 -1.20 -19.60 -12.31
N TYR A 81 -1.25 -20.88 -11.97
CA TYR A 81 -0.16 -21.80 -12.27
C TYR A 81 0.02 -21.99 -13.79
N ASN A 82 -1.09 -22.13 -14.54
CA ASN A 82 -1.07 -22.18 -16.00
C ASN A 82 -0.43 -20.91 -16.60
N ARG A 83 -0.70 -19.74 -16.03
CA ARG A 83 -0.06 -18.49 -16.46
C ARG A 83 1.43 -18.48 -16.11
N ALA A 84 1.80 -18.98 -14.94
CA ALA A 84 3.19 -19.08 -14.53
C ALA A 84 4.03 -19.98 -15.44
N LEU A 85 3.48 -21.13 -15.86
CA LEU A 85 4.12 -22.05 -16.83
C LEU A 85 4.34 -21.43 -18.21
N ARG A 86 3.44 -20.55 -18.66
CA ARG A 86 3.52 -19.90 -20.00
C ARG A 86 4.39 -18.63 -19.99
N GLN A 87 4.86 -18.19 -18.83
CA GLN A 87 5.53 -16.91 -18.71
C GLN A 87 6.93 -16.94 -19.32
N THR A 88 7.19 -16.12 -20.34
CA THR A 88 8.47 -15.98 -21.05
C THR A 88 9.43 -14.96 -20.41
N GLY A 89 9.07 -14.39 -19.25
CA GLY A 89 9.88 -13.40 -18.55
C GLY A 89 11.05 -14.01 -17.75
N ARG A 90 11.86 -13.14 -17.13
CA ARG A 90 13.01 -13.58 -16.31
C ARG A 90 12.55 -14.60 -15.25
N PRO A 91 13.17 -15.81 -15.20
CA PRO A 91 12.78 -16.85 -14.24
C PRO A 91 12.97 -16.38 -12.79
N LEU A 92 12.05 -16.76 -11.93
CA LEU A 92 12.15 -16.42 -10.51
C LEU A 92 13.03 -17.47 -9.82
N SER A 93 14.10 -17.01 -9.18
CA SER A 93 15.06 -17.88 -8.50
C SER A 93 14.43 -18.65 -7.33
N ILE A 94 14.87 -19.90 -7.10
CA ILE A 94 14.53 -20.71 -5.91
C ILE A 94 14.82 -19.97 -4.58
N GLN A 95 15.73 -19.01 -4.59
CA GLN A 95 16.00 -18.16 -3.43
C GLN A 95 14.77 -17.39 -2.93
N TYR A 96 13.78 -17.15 -3.78
CA TYR A 96 12.51 -16.59 -3.36
C TYR A 96 11.82 -17.52 -2.35
N LEU A 97 11.70 -18.80 -2.69
CA LEU A 97 11.09 -19.82 -1.83
C LEU A 97 11.90 -20.02 -0.54
N VAL A 98 13.23 -20.07 -0.64
CA VAL A 98 14.13 -20.16 0.52
C VAL A 98 13.90 -18.99 1.49
N LYS A 99 13.79 -17.76 0.99
CA LYS A 99 13.53 -16.58 1.83
C LYS A 99 12.12 -16.59 2.42
N ALA A 100 11.11 -17.01 1.66
CA ALA A 100 9.75 -17.11 2.16
C ALA A 100 9.67 -18.10 3.33
N CYS A 101 10.27 -19.28 3.20
CA CYS A 101 10.33 -20.30 4.24
C CYS A 101 11.15 -19.88 5.46
N SER A 102 12.28 -19.21 5.25
CA SER A 102 13.18 -18.78 6.34
C SER A 102 12.54 -17.79 7.31
N ARG A 103 11.60 -16.96 6.85
CA ARG A 103 10.82 -16.04 7.70
C ARG A 103 9.98 -16.78 8.74
N HIS A 104 9.63 -18.03 8.48
CA HIS A 104 8.86 -18.91 9.36
C HIS A 104 9.72 -19.97 10.06
N GLY A 105 11.05 -19.77 10.08
CA GLY A 105 11.99 -20.68 10.72
C GLY A 105 12.22 -22.01 9.98
N ILE A 106 11.80 -22.10 8.71
CA ILE A 106 11.98 -23.29 7.87
C ILE A 106 13.28 -23.13 7.06
N ASN A 107 14.24 -24.02 7.32
CA ASN A 107 15.47 -24.11 6.53
C ASN A 107 15.26 -25.03 5.33
N LEU A 108 14.82 -24.49 4.22
CA LEU A 108 14.54 -25.23 2.98
C LEU A 108 15.80 -25.90 2.37
N LEU A 109 16.98 -25.52 2.81
CA LEU A 109 18.26 -26.08 2.35
C LEU A 109 18.75 -27.25 3.22
N SER A 110 17.95 -27.70 4.21
CA SER A 110 18.27 -28.86 5.04
C SER A 110 18.01 -30.16 4.29
N GLU A 111 18.62 -31.26 4.77
CA GLU A 111 18.41 -32.60 4.24
C GLU A 111 16.92 -33.03 4.26
N ARG A 112 16.12 -32.49 5.17
CA ARG A 112 14.68 -32.76 5.28
C ARG A 112 13.89 -32.45 4.00
N TYR A 113 14.35 -31.42 3.24
CA TYR A 113 13.67 -30.95 2.02
C TYR A 113 14.51 -31.24 0.77
N ARG A 114 15.35 -32.27 0.83
CA ARG A 114 16.17 -32.69 -0.30
C ARG A 114 15.36 -33.58 -1.21
N GLY A 115 15.03 -33.09 -2.39
CA GLY A 115 14.41 -33.86 -3.46
C GLY A 115 15.41 -34.74 -4.23
N GLU A 116 14.91 -35.64 -5.05
CA GLU A 116 15.69 -36.48 -5.94
C GLU A 116 16.21 -35.69 -7.13
N GLY A 117 17.47 -35.94 -7.54
CA GLY A 117 18.08 -35.33 -8.73
C GLY A 117 19.51 -34.85 -8.54
N GLU A 118 20.11 -34.41 -9.65
CA GLU A 118 21.46 -33.84 -9.65
C GLU A 118 21.53 -32.48 -8.97
N PRO A 119 22.62 -32.19 -8.23
CA PRO A 119 22.73 -30.91 -7.54
C PRO A 119 22.89 -29.74 -8.50
N VAL A 120 22.09 -28.69 -8.31
CA VAL A 120 22.13 -27.44 -9.07
C VAL A 120 22.99 -26.40 -8.33
N ALA A 121 23.91 -25.74 -9.02
CA ALA A 121 24.73 -24.70 -8.42
C ALA A 121 23.89 -23.43 -8.13
N ILE A 122 23.73 -23.10 -6.84
CA ILE A 122 23.09 -21.86 -6.40
C ILE A 122 24.13 -20.89 -5.85
N ASN A 123 24.12 -19.64 -6.34
CA ASN A 123 24.87 -18.55 -5.73
C ASN A 123 24.15 -18.06 -4.46
N TYR A 124 24.07 -18.93 -3.43
CA TYR A 124 23.57 -18.55 -2.12
C TYR A 124 24.76 -18.22 -1.21
N GLN A 125 24.87 -16.98 -0.80
CA GLN A 125 25.62 -16.60 0.38
C GLN A 125 24.63 -16.50 1.54
N PRO A 126 24.68 -17.37 2.56
CA PRO A 126 23.97 -17.09 3.80
C PRO A 126 24.59 -15.79 4.35
N GLN A 127 23.83 -14.73 4.30
CA GLN A 127 24.19 -13.55 5.08
C GLN A 127 24.07 -13.97 6.54
N PRO A 128 25.04 -13.63 7.41
CA PRO A 128 24.87 -13.79 8.85
C PRO A 128 23.53 -13.12 9.21
N LYS A 129 22.85 -13.63 10.24
CA LYS A 129 21.72 -12.94 10.86
C LYS A 129 22.21 -11.54 11.30
N GLN A 130 22.30 -10.66 10.35
CA GLN A 130 22.11 -9.26 10.62
C GLN A 130 20.60 -9.19 10.87
N GLU A 131 20.21 -8.84 12.08
CA GLU A 131 19.02 -8.04 12.23
C GLU A 131 18.99 -7.19 10.99
N ASN A 132 17.98 -7.36 10.14
CA ASN A 132 17.78 -6.49 9.00
C ASN A 132 17.35 -5.13 9.57
N VAL A 133 18.26 -4.46 10.20
CA VAL A 133 18.41 -3.04 9.94
C VAL A 133 18.72 -3.02 8.44
N ILE A 134 17.68 -2.87 7.64
CA ILE A 134 17.82 -2.34 6.29
C ILE A 134 18.56 -1.03 6.55
N THR A 135 19.89 -1.04 6.43
CA THR A 135 20.60 0.17 6.13
C THR A 135 19.99 0.57 4.78
N MET A 136 18.91 1.34 4.84
CA MET A 136 18.52 2.20 3.74
C MET A 136 19.85 2.84 3.36
N LYS A 137 20.35 2.56 2.15
CA LYS A 137 21.27 3.51 1.52
C LYS A 137 20.60 4.83 1.82
N THR A 138 21.25 5.67 2.62
CA THR A 138 20.70 6.95 3.07
C THR A 138 20.35 7.71 1.80
N VAL A 139 19.12 7.54 1.34
CA VAL A 139 18.62 8.28 0.19
C VAL A 139 18.49 9.69 0.71
N LYS A 140 19.36 10.59 0.25
CA LYS A 140 19.33 11.98 0.69
C LYS A 140 17.90 12.50 0.54
N PRO A 141 17.34 13.18 1.56
CA PRO A 141 16.02 13.80 1.45
C PRO A 141 15.94 14.70 0.22
N ILE A 142 14.74 14.86 -0.29
CA ILE A 142 14.47 15.86 -1.34
C ILE A 142 14.65 17.25 -0.71
N LYS A 143 15.22 18.18 -1.46
CA LYS A 143 15.44 19.52 -0.96
C LYS A 143 14.11 20.24 -0.68
N GLN A 144 14.06 20.97 0.42
CA GLN A 144 12.89 21.74 0.86
C GLN A 144 12.38 22.69 -0.23
N GLU A 145 13.29 23.36 -0.95
CA GLU A 145 12.92 24.33 -2.00
C GLU A 145 12.07 23.69 -3.11
N MET A 146 12.21 22.39 -3.36
CA MET A 146 11.41 21.68 -4.36
C MET A 146 9.95 21.50 -3.90
N MET A 147 9.73 21.27 -2.62
CA MET A 147 8.39 21.24 -2.04
C MET A 147 7.80 22.65 -2.01
N ASP A 148 8.55 23.63 -1.48
CA ASP A 148 8.12 25.02 -1.31
C ASP A 148 7.68 25.65 -2.63
N ALA A 149 8.38 25.32 -3.73
CA ALA A 149 8.02 25.83 -5.07
C ALA A 149 6.63 25.38 -5.55
N THR A 150 6.07 24.32 -4.97
CA THR A 150 4.75 23.78 -5.32
C THR A 150 3.65 24.18 -4.33
N LEU A 151 4.02 24.60 -3.12
CA LEU A 151 3.06 25.03 -2.12
C LEU A 151 2.41 26.35 -2.53
N PRO A 152 1.14 26.60 -2.21
CA PRO A 152 0.47 27.83 -2.58
C PRO A 152 1.07 29.03 -1.84
N ALA A 153 1.46 30.05 -2.55
CA ALA A 153 1.89 31.31 -1.96
C ALA A 153 0.69 31.99 -1.26
N GLY A 154 0.70 31.99 0.07
CA GLY A 154 -0.39 32.54 0.86
C GLY A 154 -1.70 31.73 0.72
N ARG A 155 -2.84 32.44 0.56
CA ARG A 155 -4.18 31.82 0.55
C ARG A 155 -4.78 31.63 -0.85
N ASP A 156 -3.98 31.76 -1.90
CA ASP A 156 -4.46 31.64 -3.28
C ASP A 156 -4.42 30.21 -3.78
N ILE A 157 -5.51 29.47 -3.50
CA ILE A 157 -5.69 28.08 -3.96
C ILE A 157 -6.86 27.93 -4.94
N LEU A 158 -7.66 28.97 -5.13
CA LEU A 158 -8.81 28.93 -6.03
C LEU A 158 -8.34 28.79 -7.48
N GLY A 159 -8.95 27.85 -8.20
CA GLY A 159 -8.57 27.56 -9.57
C GLY A 159 -7.28 26.74 -9.72
N ARG A 160 -6.59 26.40 -8.63
CA ARG A 160 -5.36 25.57 -8.68
C ARG A 160 -5.65 24.13 -9.02
N CYS A 161 -6.75 23.57 -8.50
CA CYS A 161 -7.14 22.19 -8.74
C CYS A 161 -8.65 21.98 -8.54
N PRO A 162 -9.31 21.14 -9.35
CA PRO A 162 -10.73 20.83 -9.16
C PRO A 162 -11.08 20.27 -7.77
N LEU A 163 -10.18 19.53 -7.14
CA LEU A 163 -10.39 19.04 -5.78
C LEU A 163 -10.46 20.18 -4.77
N THR A 164 -9.50 21.08 -4.79
CA THR A 164 -9.47 22.22 -3.85
C THR A 164 -10.60 23.20 -4.10
N ASP A 165 -10.99 23.42 -5.36
CA ASP A 165 -12.16 24.21 -5.70
C ASP A 165 -13.44 23.62 -5.10
N LEU A 166 -13.60 22.30 -5.19
CA LEU A 166 -14.71 21.57 -4.54
C LEU A 166 -14.70 21.76 -3.03
N LEU A 167 -13.54 21.60 -2.39
CA LEU A 167 -13.41 21.72 -0.93
C LEU A 167 -13.77 23.14 -0.46
N LEU A 168 -13.33 24.19 -1.18
CA LEU A 168 -13.67 25.58 -0.87
C LEU A 168 -15.17 25.88 -1.03
N ASN A 169 -15.88 25.13 -1.88
CA ASN A 169 -17.33 25.25 -2.03
C ASN A 169 -18.12 24.51 -0.93
N LEU A 170 -17.55 23.45 -0.36
CA LEU A 170 -18.25 22.59 0.59
C LEU A 170 -17.94 22.89 2.05
N PHE A 171 -16.74 23.36 2.36
CA PHE A 171 -16.24 23.53 3.71
C PHE A 171 -15.79 24.97 3.99
N PRO A 172 -15.74 25.42 5.26
CA PRO A 172 -15.20 26.73 5.64
C PRO A 172 -13.79 26.94 5.10
N ARG A 173 -13.58 28.07 4.45
CA ARG A 173 -12.32 28.39 3.75
C ARG A 173 -11.07 28.29 4.64
N ASP A 174 -11.16 28.79 5.86
CA ASP A 174 -10.08 28.76 6.85
C ASP A 174 -9.66 27.33 7.20
N LEU A 175 -10.61 26.42 7.36
CA LEU A 175 -10.35 25.00 7.64
C LEU A 175 -9.71 24.31 6.43
N VAL A 176 -10.16 24.61 5.21
CA VAL A 176 -9.57 24.06 3.98
C VAL A 176 -8.13 24.54 3.83
N LEU A 177 -7.89 25.84 3.99
CA LEU A 177 -6.54 26.42 3.89
C LEU A 177 -5.59 25.84 4.95
N LYS A 178 -6.08 25.70 6.18
CA LYS A 178 -5.34 25.06 7.27
C LYS A 178 -4.94 23.64 6.92
N ALA A 179 -5.88 22.83 6.41
CA ALA A 179 -5.60 21.43 6.05
C ALA A 179 -4.59 21.34 4.89
N ILE A 180 -4.69 22.22 3.88
CA ILE A 180 -3.75 22.26 2.75
C ILE A 180 -2.33 22.59 3.22
N ASP A 181 -2.18 23.54 4.12
CA ASP A 181 -0.90 23.92 4.70
C ASP A 181 -0.33 22.80 5.56
N GLU A 182 -1.10 22.32 6.53
CA GLU A 182 -0.70 21.28 7.47
C GLU A 182 -0.35 19.94 6.80
N TYR A 183 -0.91 19.65 5.65
CA TYR A 183 -0.68 18.41 4.90
C TYR A 183 0.26 18.58 3.71
N HIS A 184 0.89 19.74 3.56
CA HIS A 184 1.82 20.06 2.48
C HIS A 184 1.25 19.69 1.11
N VAL A 185 0.04 20.21 0.81
CA VAL A 185 -0.61 20.00 -0.49
C VAL A 185 -0.02 20.96 -1.50
N GLY A 186 0.73 20.43 -2.44
CA GLY A 186 1.32 21.18 -3.54
C GLY A 186 0.46 21.19 -4.79
N PHE A 187 0.79 22.11 -5.71
CA PHE A 187 0.14 22.23 -7.01
C PHE A 187 1.18 22.27 -8.10
N GLU A 188 0.89 21.62 -9.20
CA GLU A 188 1.73 21.62 -10.38
C GLU A 188 0.91 22.15 -11.55
N SER A 189 1.40 23.22 -12.18
CA SER A 189 0.85 23.71 -13.43
C SER A 189 1.80 23.36 -14.56
N PHE A 190 1.28 22.70 -15.57
CA PHE A 190 1.99 22.47 -16.83
C PHE A 190 1.28 23.29 -17.91
N ASP A 191 2.04 23.97 -18.74
CA ASP A 191 1.50 24.81 -19.80
C ASP A 191 0.79 24.02 -20.92
N THR A 192 0.77 22.70 -20.81
CA THR A 192 0.20 21.84 -21.85
C THR A 192 -0.52 20.62 -21.30
N GLY A 193 -1.83 20.57 -21.42
CA GLY A 193 -2.61 19.36 -21.43
C GLY A 193 -3.16 18.86 -20.08
N ARG A 194 -3.36 17.54 -19.96
CA ARG A 194 -4.13 16.89 -18.87
C ARG A 194 -3.52 16.99 -17.47
N LEU A 195 -2.29 17.42 -17.36
CA LEU A 195 -1.58 17.54 -16.07
C LEU A 195 -1.73 18.93 -15.47
N ASP A 196 -2.27 19.87 -16.23
CA ASP A 196 -2.65 21.18 -15.69
C ASP A 196 -3.60 20.98 -14.51
N ARG A 197 -3.31 21.70 -13.42
CA ARG A 197 -4.13 21.68 -12.22
C ARG A 197 -4.11 20.32 -11.47
N SER A 198 -2.98 19.64 -11.49
CA SER A 198 -2.77 18.45 -10.65
C SER A 198 -2.40 18.82 -9.21
N VAL A 199 -2.74 17.90 -8.29
CA VAL A 199 -2.34 17.99 -6.87
C VAL A 199 -1.09 17.16 -6.65
N LEU A 200 -0.18 17.69 -5.83
CA LEU A 200 0.96 16.97 -5.28
C LEU A 200 0.73 16.71 -3.79
N PHE A 201 0.73 15.47 -3.42
CA PHE A 201 0.70 15.04 -2.02
C PHE A 201 2.12 14.69 -1.59
N TRP A 202 2.75 15.57 -0.81
CA TRP A 202 4.13 15.39 -0.36
C TRP A 202 4.20 14.37 0.78
N GLN A 203 5.12 13.44 0.65
CA GLN A 203 5.41 12.41 1.65
C GLN A 203 6.62 12.84 2.46
N VAL A 204 6.35 13.29 3.68
CA VAL A 204 7.35 13.75 4.65
C VAL A 204 7.28 12.83 5.85
N ASN A 205 8.43 12.30 6.28
CA ASN A 205 8.50 11.37 7.41
C ASN A 205 8.42 12.10 8.77
N GLU A 206 8.49 11.35 9.86
CA GLU A 206 8.43 11.85 11.24
C GLU A 206 9.61 12.72 11.62
N ASP A 207 10.74 12.62 10.90
CA ASP A 207 11.94 13.45 11.11
C ASP A 207 11.91 14.75 10.29
N GLY A 208 10.88 14.92 9.46
CA GLY A 208 10.76 16.07 8.56
C GLY A 208 11.47 15.89 7.21
N ASP A 209 12.02 14.70 6.93
CA ASP A 209 12.65 14.41 5.67
C ASP A 209 11.63 14.22 4.55
N ILE A 210 11.79 14.93 3.44
CA ILE A 210 10.96 14.79 2.25
C ILE A 210 11.43 13.58 1.45
N LEU A 211 10.59 12.55 1.40
CA LEU A 211 10.93 11.29 0.74
C LEU A 211 10.46 11.23 -0.71
N ASN A 212 9.23 11.67 -0.97
CA ASN A 212 8.61 11.61 -2.29
C ASN A 212 7.44 12.59 -2.40
N ALA A 213 6.81 12.66 -3.57
CA ALA A 213 5.50 13.26 -3.77
C ALA A 213 4.68 12.40 -4.73
N LYS A 214 3.36 12.39 -4.54
CA LYS A 214 2.43 11.69 -5.42
C LYS A 214 1.54 12.69 -6.13
N ARG A 215 1.57 12.68 -7.45
CA ARG A 215 0.75 13.52 -8.30
C ARG A 215 -0.55 12.83 -8.66
N ILE A 216 -1.66 13.52 -8.49
CA ILE A 216 -3.00 13.03 -8.83
C ILE A 216 -3.79 14.14 -9.52
N CYS A 217 -4.50 13.78 -10.60
CA CYS A 217 -5.47 14.64 -11.26
C CYS A 217 -6.89 14.30 -10.80
N TYR A 218 -7.69 15.34 -10.52
CA TYR A 218 -9.08 15.20 -10.10
C TYR A 218 -10.02 15.91 -11.07
N LYS A 219 -11.25 15.42 -11.18
CA LYS A 219 -12.38 16.04 -11.86
C LYS A 219 -13.15 16.94 -10.89
N ALA A 220 -14.02 17.80 -11.43
CA ALA A 220 -14.80 18.76 -10.66
C ALA A 220 -15.64 18.15 -9.51
N GLY A 221 -16.07 16.89 -9.62
CA GLY A 221 -16.78 16.18 -8.55
C GLY A 221 -15.87 15.57 -7.46
N GLY A 222 -14.57 15.87 -7.43
CA GLY A 222 -13.64 15.31 -6.43
C GLY A 222 -13.21 13.88 -6.71
N HIS A 223 -13.68 13.27 -7.79
CA HIS A 223 -13.24 11.94 -8.22
C HIS A 223 -11.94 12.04 -9.00
N ARG A 224 -11.05 11.06 -8.78
CA ARG A 224 -9.80 10.94 -9.53
C ARG A 224 -10.07 10.81 -11.04
N ASP A 225 -9.30 11.52 -11.85
CA ASP A 225 -9.34 11.31 -13.31
C ASP A 225 -8.68 9.97 -13.65
N LYS A 226 -9.50 8.97 -14.00
CA LYS A 226 -9.03 7.63 -14.35
C LYS A 226 -8.23 7.58 -15.66
N GLN A 227 -8.29 8.65 -16.48
CA GLN A 227 -7.49 8.75 -17.71
C GLN A 227 -6.04 9.16 -17.44
N VAL A 228 -5.77 9.74 -16.27
CA VAL A 228 -4.42 10.14 -15.82
C VAL A 228 -4.06 9.29 -14.60
N PRO A 229 -3.20 8.27 -14.76
CA PRO A 229 -2.81 7.45 -13.62
C PRO A 229 -2.04 8.27 -12.58
N PRO A 230 -2.23 7.99 -11.28
CA PRO A 230 -1.40 8.57 -10.23
C PRO A 230 0.07 8.25 -10.46
N MET A 231 0.94 9.21 -10.17
CA MET A 231 2.38 9.04 -10.39
C MET A 231 3.18 9.51 -9.19
N LEU A 232 4.11 8.66 -8.74
CA LEU A 232 5.19 9.09 -7.84
C LEU A 232 6.19 9.91 -8.65
N ILE A 233 6.51 11.11 -8.16
CA ILE A 233 7.41 12.02 -8.88
C ILE A 233 8.81 11.41 -9.01
N TRP A 234 9.27 10.72 -7.98
CA TRP A 234 10.56 10.03 -8.01
C TRP A 234 10.37 8.53 -7.86
N SER A 235 10.39 7.82 -8.97
CA SER A 235 10.32 6.37 -9.00
C SER A 235 11.53 5.75 -8.29
N GLY A 236 11.26 4.70 -7.48
CA GLY A 236 12.30 3.96 -6.76
C GLY A 236 12.80 4.63 -5.47
N ARG A 237 12.32 5.81 -5.11
CA ARG A 237 12.58 6.40 -3.79
C ARG A 237 11.68 5.81 -2.70
N PRO A 238 12.12 5.85 -1.43
CA PRO A 238 11.27 5.48 -0.30
C PRO A 238 9.96 6.27 -0.29
N GLN A 239 8.95 5.67 0.32
CA GLN A 239 7.66 6.28 0.60
C GLN A 239 7.36 6.15 2.09
N CYS A 240 6.53 7.03 2.61
CA CYS A 240 5.96 6.93 3.95
C CYS A 240 4.45 7.21 3.92
N LEU A 241 3.79 7.07 5.05
CA LEU A 241 2.41 7.49 5.20
C LEU A 241 2.28 8.98 4.87
N TYR A 242 1.32 9.33 4.02
CA TYR A 242 0.97 10.74 3.83
C TYR A 242 0.39 11.30 5.12
N GLY A 243 0.90 12.45 5.58
CA GLY A 243 0.56 13.03 6.86
C GLY A 243 1.41 12.54 8.06
N LEU A 244 2.44 11.68 7.83
CA LEU A 244 3.28 11.14 8.90
C LEU A 244 4.04 12.22 9.67
N HIS A 245 4.52 13.27 9.00
CA HIS A 245 5.20 14.43 9.63
C HIS A 245 4.37 15.11 10.73
N ARG A 246 3.06 14.86 10.77
CA ARG A 246 2.20 15.37 11.84
C ARG A 246 2.25 14.52 13.11
N TYR A 247 2.88 13.35 13.09
CA TYR A 247 3.07 12.49 14.26
C TYR A 247 4.30 12.93 15.05
N THR A 248 4.22 14.13 15.62
CA THR A 248 5.28 14.75 16.42
C THR A 248 5.18 14.36 17.90
N GLN A 249 6.20 14.71 18.68
CA GLN A 249 6.19 14.52 20.14
C GLN A 249 4.93 15.13 20.81
N GLU A 250 4.47 16.27 20.31
CA GLU A 250 3.30 16.98 20.86
C GLU A 250 1.99 16.26 20.53
N ASN A 251 1.91 15.58 19.36
CA ASN A 251 0.69 14.99 18.83
C ASN A 251 0.59 13.47 19.04
N ARG A 252 1.62 12.80 19.56
CA ARG A 252 1.63 11.33 19.75
C ARG A 252 0.51 10.79 20.65
N HIS A 253 -0.09 11.63 21.48
CA HIS A 253 -1.23 11.28 22.32
C HIS A 253 -2.55 11.18 21.54
N MET A 254 -2.61 11.75 20.32
CA MET A 254 -3.80 11.70 19.49
C MET A 254 -3.95 10.33 18.81
N PRO A 255 -5.18 9.81 18.69
CA PRO A 255 -5.41 8.59 17.93
C PRO A 255 -5.11 8.81 16.45
N VAL A 256 -4.47 7.82 15.83
CA VAL A 256 -4.16 7.82 14.39
C VAL A 256 -5.30 7.17 13.62
N ALA A 257 -5.73 7.81 12.54
CA ALA A 257 -6.70 7.27 11.60
C ALA A 257 -6.04 7.01 10.25
N ILE A 258 -6.15 5.78 9.75
CA ILE A 258 -5.52 5.36 8.49
C ILE A 258 -6.59 5.15 7.42
N VAL A 259 -6.40 5.79 6.27
CA VAL A 259 -7.19 5.62 5.04
C VAL A 259 -6.29 5.17 3.87
N GLU A 260 -6.86 4.74 2.74
CA GLU A 260 -6.05 4.40 1.56
C GLU A 260 -5.60 5.66 0.82
N SER A 261 -6.51 6.61 0.60
CA SER A 261 -6.32 7.77 -0.29
C SER A 261 -5.81 9.01 0.45
N GLU A 262 -4.87 9.73 -0.13
CA GLU A 262 -4.37 11.02 0.36
C GLU A 262 -5.50 12.07 0.40
N LYS A 263 -6.41 12.06 -0.59
CA LYS A 263 -7.63 12.89 -0.61
C LYS A 263 -8.45 12.68 0.65
N SER A 264 -8.64 11.41 1.03
CA SER A 264 -9.46 11.06 2.19
C SER A 264 -8.84 11.49 3.49
N ALA A 265 -7.52 11.37 3.66
CA ALA A 265 -6.82 11.90 4.82
C ALA A 265 -6.99 13.42 4.94
N LEU A 266 -6.83 14.14 3.83
CA LEU A 266 -6.99 15.60 3.78
C LEU A 266 -8.41 16.03 4.16
N ILE A 267 -9.45 15.43 3.56
CA ILE A 267 -10.86 15.78 3.82
C ILE A 267 -11.26 15.45 5.24
N MET A 268 -10.86 14.28 5.70
CA MET A 268 -11.20 13.83 7.05
C MET A 268 -10.51 14.65 8.14
N SER A 269 -9.34 15.24 7.87
CA SER A 269 -8.69 16.17 8.79
C SER A 269 -9.49 17.46 8.99
N ILE A 270 -10.26 17.88 7.99
CA ILE A 270 -11.18 19.05 8.09
C ILE A 270 -12.38 18.72 8.98
N VAL A 271 -12.96 17.53 8.81
CA VAL A 271 -14.27 17.17 9.44
C VAL A 271 -14.12 16.47 10.78
N LYS A 272 -12.99 15.80 11.01
CA LYS A 272 -12.70 15.02 12.22
C LYS A 272 -11.28 15.31 12.72
N PRO A 273 -11.00 16.56 13.15
CA PRO A 273 -9.66 17.00 13.54
C PRO A 273 -9.13 16.37 14.82
N GLN A 274 -9.97 15.60 15.55
CA GLN A 274 -9.55 14.85 16.74
C GLN A 274 -8.67 13.63 16.47
N TYR A 275 -8.45 13.29 15.20
CA TYR A 275 -7.54 12.23 14.76
C TYR A 275 -6.37 12.81 13.96
N LEU A 276 -5.22 12.15 14.04
CA LEU A 276 -4.15 12.33 13.06
C LEU A 276 -4.46 11.43 11.85
N TRP A 277 -5.01 12.03 10.80
CA TRP A 277 -5.35 11.31 9.57
C TRP A 277 -4.11 11.10 8.71
N MET A 278 -3.91 9.85 8.28
CA MET A 278 -2.80 9.46 7.43
C MET A 278 -3.28 8.55 6.31
N ALA A 279 -2.59 8.59 5.17
CA ALA A 279 -2.93 7.70 4.06
C ALA A 279 -1.78 6.77 3.71
N THR A 280 -2.13 5.53 3.38
CA THR A 280 -1.18 4.54 2.88
C THR A 280 -0.81 4.77 1.41
N GLY A 281 -1.63 5.52 0.67
CA GLY A 281 -1.48 5.79 -0.76
C GLY A 281 -1.72 4.57 -1.66
N SER A 282 -1.93 3.39 -1.09
CA SER A 282 -2.21 2.14 -1.80
C SER A 282 -2.74 1.09 -0.83
N LEU A 283 -3.67 0.26 -1.31
CA LEU A 283 -4.21 -0.89 -0.58
C LEU A 283 -3.12 -1.79 0.03
N ASN A 284 -2.04 -2.04 -0.71
CA ASN A 284 -0.95 -2.95 -0.31
C ASN A 284 0.02 -2.36 0.73
N ASN A 285 -0.03 -1.06 0.97
CA ASN A 285 0.84 -0.39 1.93
C ASN A 285 0.30 -0.44 3.37
N PHE A 286 -0.89 -0.99 3.59
CA PHE A 286 -1.37 -1.28 4.93
C PHE A 286 -0.70 -2.55 5.45
N ASN A 287 0.51 -2.42 5.97
CA ASN A 287 1.33 -3.52 6.46
C ASN A 287 2.31 -3.03 7.54
N GLU A 288 2.83 -3.98 8.34
CA GLU A 288 3.68 -3.71 9.49
C GLU A 288 4.88 -2.80 9.17
N HIS A 289 5.53 -3.02 8.02
CA HIS A 289 6.71 -2.23 7.63
C HIS A 289 6.35 -0.76 7.35
N PHE A 290 5.25 -0.52 6.66
CA PHE A 290 4.85 0.82 6.25
C PHE A 290 4.25 1.62 7.41
N LEU A 291 3.58 0.93 8.35
CA LEU A 291 2.97 1.53 9.54
C LEU A 291 3.93 1.65 10.73
N LEU A 292 5.15 1.11 10.64
CA LEU A 292 6.10 1.03 11.74
C LEU A 292 6.30 2.35 12.50
N PRO A 293 6.39 3.54 11.87
CA PRO A 293 6.55 4.79 12.59
C PRO A 293 5.44 5.13 13.58
N VAL A 294 4.24 4.60 13.35
CA VAL A 294 3.05 4.83 14.20
C VAL A 294 2.67 3.61 15.03
N ARG A 295 3.59 2.66 15.23
CA ARG A 295 3.35 1.40 15.95
C ARG A 295 2.75 1.60 17.34
N GLU A 296 3.21 2.61 18.06
CA GLU A 296 2.79 2.87 19.45
C GLU A 296 1.45 3.63 19.56
N ALA A 297 0.89 4.04 18.41
CA ALA A 297 -0.38 4.76 18.40
C ALA A 297 -1.59 3.83 18.55
N ALA A 298 -2.68 4.37 19.08
CA ALA A 298 -4.00 3.76 18.91
C ALA A 298 -4.49 4.04 17.48
N ILE A 299 -4.53 3.03 16.65
CA ILE A 299 -4.85 3.16 15.21
C ILE A 299 -6.30 2.75 14.97
N THR A 300 -7.04 3.56 14.21
CA THR A 300 -8.31 3.16 13.59
C THR A 300 -8.14 3.16 12.08
N ALA A 301 -8.35 2.03 11.43
CA ALA A 301 -8.25 1.88 9.99
C ALA A 301 -9.63 2.00 9.32
N PHE A 302 -9.71 2.80 8.25
CA PHE A 302 -10.91 3.06 7.46
C PHE A 302 -10.65 2.63 6.02
N PRO A 303 -10.76 1.34 5.69
CA PRO A 303 -10.58 0.86 4.32
C PRO A 303 -11.69 1.37 3.40
N ASP A 304 -11.36 1.47 2.11
CA ASP A 304 -12.37 1.69 1.08
C ASP A 304 -13.34 0.50 1.06
N THR A 305 -14.61 0.76 0.74
CA THR A 305 -15.56 -0.34 0.54
C THR A 305 -15.55 -0.78 -0.92
N ASP A 306 -15.61 -2.10 -1.14
CA ASP A 306 -15.74 -2.66 -2.47
C ASP A 306 -16.46 -4.02 -2.43
N TYR A 307 -16.89 -4.48 -3.59
CA TYR A 307 -17.29 -5.87 -3.74
C TYR A 307 -16.06 -6.76 -3.88
N PRO A 308 -16.10 -7.96 -3.29
CA PRO A 308 -15.13 -8.98 -3.61
C PRO A 308 -15.10 -9.17 -5.13
N SER A 309 -13.93 -8.97 -5.75
CA SER A 309 -13.81 -9.05 -7.20
C SER A 309 -14.21 -10.43 -7.69
N GLN A 310 -15.28 -10.53 -8.48
CA GLN A 310 -15.68 -11.78 -9.13
C GLN A 310 -14.76 -12.15 -10.31
N LYS A 311 -13.94 -11.23 -10.80
CA LYS A 311 -13.01 -11.40 -11.93
C LYS A 311 -11.55 -11.56 -11.52
N GLY A 312 -11.23 -11.63 -10.23
CA GLY A 312 -9.87 -11.77 -9.73
C GLY A 312 -9.62 -13.13 -9.10
N LEU A 313 -8.34 -13.46 -8.95
CA LEU A 313 -7.86 -14.66 -8.27
C LEU A 313 -8.19 -14.68 -6.76
N PHE A 314 -8.70 -13.57 -6.23
CA PHE A 314 -9.08 -13.41 -4.83
C PHE A 314 -10.39 -12.68 -4.70
N LYS A 315 -11.34 -13.31 -3.99
CA LYS A 315 -12.64 -12.74 -3.67
C LYS A 315 -12.61 -11.85 -2.40
N SER A 316 -11.47 -11.28 -2.06
CA SER A 316 -11.35 -10.45 -0.85
C SER A 316 -11.60 -8.99 -1.18
N SER A 317 -12.46 -8.35 -0.39
CA SER A 317 -12.64 -6.89 -0.41
C SER A 317 -11.42 -6.18 0.21
N SER A 318 -11.32 -4.88 -0.03
CA SER A 318 -10.32 -4.01 0.62
C SER A 318 -10.41 -4.10 2.14
N PHE A 319 -11.65 -4.13 2.68
CA PHE A 319 -11.91 -4.34 4.10
C PHE A 319 -11.30 -5.65 4.61
N THR A 320 -11.60 -6.77 3.97
CA THR A 320 -11.10 -8.10 4.39
C THR A 320 -9.57 -8.17 4.35
N LEU A 321 -8.93 -7.55 3.36
CA LEU A 321 -7.48 -7.53 3.27
C LEU A 321 -6.84 -6.74 4.42
N TRP A 322 -7.38 -5.56 4.74
CA TRP A 322 -6.89 -4.74 5.84
C TRP A 322 -7.21 -5.37 7.19
N GLU A 323 -8.37 -5.97 7.36
CA GLU A 323 -8.75 -6.69 8.59
C GLU A 323 -7.76 -7.80 8.92
N ARG A 324 -7.39 -8.63 7.94
CA ARG A 324 -6.38 -9.69 8.11
C ARG A 324 -5.01 -9.13 8.47
N ALA A 325 -4.59 -8.06 7.79
CA ALA A 325 -3.34 -7.39 8.11
C ALA A 325 -3.36 -6.81 9.54
N ALA A 326 -4.46 -6.17 9.95
CA ALA A 326 -4.64 -5.65 11.31
C ALA A 326 -4.62 -6.78 12.36
N GLN A 327 -5.33 -7.88 12.12
CA GLN A 327 -5.31 -9.05 13.01
C GLN A 327 -3.90 -9.63 13.18
N GLN A 328 -3.14 -9.73 12.07
CA GLN A 328 -1.76 -10.19 12.13
C GLN A 328 -0.86 -9.23 12.92
N MET A 329 -0.97 -7.93 12.69
CA MET A 329 -0.21 -6.91 13.43
C MET A 329 -0.60 -6.89 14.90
N ASN A 330 -1.88 -7.01 15.24
CA ASN A 330 -2.36 -7.04 16.63
C ASN A 330 -1.82 -8.26 17.41
N ARG A 331 -1.62 -9.42 16.77
CA ARG A 331 -0.91 -10.56 17.38
C ARG A 331 0.53 -10.24 17.73
N ASN A 332 1.14 -9.27 17.04
CA ASN A 332 2.49 -8.76 17.28
C ASN A 332 2.51 -7.53 18.21
N GLY A 333 1.43 -7.28 18.95
CA GLY A 333 1.35 -6.23 19.97
C GLY A 333 0.97 -4.84 19.45
N TRP A 334 0.39 -4.73 18.24
CA TRP A 334 -0.18 -3.49 17.73
C TRP A 334 -1.57 -3.23 18.36
N ASN A 335 -2.03 -1.98 18.29
CA ASN A 335 -3.37 -1.57 18.72
C ASN A 335 -4.14 -0.98 17.53
N ILE A 336 -4.63 -1.86 16.66
CA ILE A 336 -5.35 -1.48 15.44
C ILE A 336 -6.80 -1.93 15.53
N LYS A 337 -7.73 -0.99 15.38
CA LYS A 337 -9.17 -1.23 15.22
C LYS A 337 -9.59 -1.02 13.78
N MET A 338 -10.45 -1.87 13.26
CA MET A 338 -11.10 -1.69 11.97
C MET A 338 -12.40 -0.91 12.15
N SER A 339 -12.63 0.08 11.30
CA SER A 339 -13.91 0.78 11.24
C SER A 339 -14.86 0.03 10.29
N ASN A 340 -16.00 -0.41 10.79
CA ASN A 340 -17.04 -1.06 9.99
C ASN A 340 -18.02 -0.04 9.37
N ALA A 341 -17.80 1.26 9.56
CA ALA A 341 -18.78 2.28 9.20
C ALA A 341 -19.23 2.23 7.72
N LEU A 342 -18.32 1.95 6.80
CA LEU A 342 -18.66 1.78 5.39
C LEU A 342 -19.24 0.38 5.11
N GLU A 343 -18.67 -0.66 5.71
CA GLU A 343 -19.18 -2.03 5.51
C GLU A 343 -20.63 -2.19 5.97
N ASP A 344 -21.01 -1.54 7.07
CA ASP A 344 -22.36 -1.63 7.63
C ASP A 344 -23.39 -0.79 6.85
N THR A 345 -22.97 0.27 6.15
CA THR A 345 -23.89 1.28 5.58
C THR A 345 -23.84 1.42 4.07
N ALA A 346 -22.76 1.00 3.40
CA ALA A 346 -22.59 1.19 1.98
C ALA A 346 -23.61 0.37 1.16
N THR A 347 -24.30 1.06 0.26
CA THR A 347 -25.21 0.45 -0.71
C THR A 347 -24.45 -0.31 -1.80
N ILE A 348 -25.15 -1.17 -2.54
CA ILE A 348 -24.57 -1.92 -3.67
C ILE A 348 -23.88 -1.00 -4.69
N PRO A 349 -24.50 0.10 -5.18
CA PRO A 349 -23.82 1.02 -6.09
C PRO A 349 -22.56 1.63 -5.49
N GLN A 350 -22.59 2.05 -4.22
CA GLN A 350 -21.45 2.62 -3.52
C GLN A 350 -20.25 1.64 -3.42
N ARG A 351 -20.54 0.36 -3.16
CA ARG A 351 -19.51 -0.71 -3.18
C ARG A 351 -18.94 -0.94 -4.58
N MET A 352 -19.77 -0.83 -5.62
CA MET A 352 -19.29 -0.93 -7.01
C MET A 352 -18.38 0.23 -7.39
N ASP A 353 -18.66 1.42 -6.89
CA ASP A 353 -17.88 2.64 -7.11
C ASP A 353 -16.63 2.71 -6.21
N LYS A 354 -16.50 1.79 -5.24
CA LYS A 354 -15.38 1.71 -4.31
C LYS A 354 -15.20 3.00 -3.52
N ILE A 355 -16.28 3.45 -2.88
CA ILE A 355 -16.26 4.68 -2.12
C ILE A 355 -15.41 4.56 -0.85
N ASP A 356 -14.87 5.68 -0.42
CA ASP A 356 -14.17 5.86 0.84
C ASP A 356 -14.96 6.73 1.83
N VAL A 357 -14.45 6.90 3.04
CA VAL A 357 -15.12 7.72 4.08
C VAL A 357 -15.27 9.19 3.65
N ALA A 358 -14.36 9.72 2.84
CA ALA A 358 -14.44 11.10 2.36
C ALA A 358 -15.51 11.27 1.28
N ASP A 359 -15.75 10.25 0.46
CA ASP A 359 -16.84 10.28 -0.54
C ASP A 359 -18.21 10.42 0.14
N VAL A 360 -18.43 9.72 1.27
CA VAL A 360 -19.64 9.87 2.07
C VAL A 360 -19.78 11.29 2.63
N ILE A 361 -18.70 11.85 3.13
CA ILE A 361 -18.69 13.23 3.65
C ILE A 361 -18.96 14.25 2.55
N ILE A 362 -18.35 14.09 1.38
CA ILE A 362 -18.61 14.96 0.21
C ILE A 362 -20.07 14.88 -0.18
N GLU A 363 -20.65 13.68 -0.29
CA GLU A 363 -22.06 13.49 -0.65
C GLU A 363 -22.99 14.19 0.35
N GLN A 364 -22.72 14.05 1.66
CA GLN A 364 -23.48 14.71 2.71
C GLN A 364 -23.35 16.25 2.62
N ALA A 365 -22.14 16.77 2.42
CA ALA A 365 -21.90 18.20 2.31
C ALA A 365 -22.57 18.81 1.08
N ILE A 366 -22.57 18.12 -0.06
CA ILE A 366 -23.30 18.55 -1.27
C ILE A 366 -24.80 18.60 -1.00
N LYS A 367 -25.39 17.60 -0.36
CA LYS A 367 -26.84 17.60 0.01
C LYS A 367 -27.16 18.81 0.89
N GLN A 368 -26.38 19.06 1.92
CA GLN A 368 -26.56 20.20 2.82
C GLN A 368 -26.41 21.56 2.09
N HIS A 369 -25.43 21.66 1.19
CA HIS A 369 -25.23 22.87 0.40
C HIS A 369 -26.44 23.17 -0.52
N VAL A 370 -26.93 22.16 -1.23
CA VAL A 370 -28.12 22.27 -2.08
C VAL A 370 -29.37 22.64 -1.27
N GLU A 371 -29.54 22.10 -0.06
CA GLU A 371 -30.66 22.44 0.82
C GLU A 371 -30.60 23.90 1.30
N ARG A 372 -29.39 24.41 1.60
CA ARG A 372 -29.20 25.85 1.94
C ARG A 372 -29.60 26.74 0.77
N LEU A 373 -29.09 26.47 -0.43
CA LEU A 373 -29.44 27.24 -1.63
C LEU A 373 -30.96 27.27 -1.90
N LYS A 374 -31.66 26.13 -1.68
CA LYS A 374 -33.12 26.06 -1.81
C LYS A 374 -33.86 26.90 -0.75
N LYS A 375 -33.33 27.03 0.45
CA LYS A 375 -33.89 27.86 1.51
C LYS A 375 -33.69 29.34 1.20
N ASP A 376 -32.49 29.71 0.74
CA ASP A 376 -32.14 31.08 0.43
C ASP A 376 -32.85 31.60 -0.83
N SER A 377 -33.25 30.74 -1.75
CA SER A 377 -33.98 31.06 -2.99
C SER A 377 -35.48 31.16 -2.82
N LYS A 378 -36.07 30.85 -1.64
CA LYS A 378 -37.48 31.07 -1.39
C LYS A 378 -37.77 32.55 -1.24
N PRO A 379 -38.64 33.16 -2.10
CA PRO A 379 -39.02 34.57 -1.95
C PRO A 379 -39.65 34.76 -0.58
N CYS A 380 -39.17 35.83 0.11
CA CYS A 380 -39.80 36.33 1.32
C CYS A 380 -41.23 36.84 0.93
N ILE A 381 -42.21 35.99 1.07
CA ILE A 381 -43.63 36.42 0.89
C ILE A 381 -43.96 37.25 2.13
N THR A 382 -43.69 38.58 2.05
CA THR A 382 -44.26 39.56 2.98
C THR A 382 -45.77 39.56 2.80
N VAL A 383 -46.48 38.86 3.65
CA VAL A 383 -47.93 39.02 3.78
C VAL A 383 -48.13 40.33 4.51
N ASN A 384 -48.31 41.45 3.75
CA ASN A 384 -48.86 42.66 4.30
C ASN A 384 -50.33 42.40 4.69
N LYS A 385 -50.60 42.44 6.00
CA LYS A 385 -51.93 42.55 6.54
C LYS A 385 -52.31 43.98 6.68
#